data_f513698a7c857b6c308325504c3c35bd
#
_entry.id   f513698a7c857b6c308325504c3c35bd
#
_cell.length_a   1.000
_cell.length_b   1.000
_cell.length_c   1.000
_cell.angle_alpha   90.00
_cell.angle_beta   90.00
_cell.angle_gamma   90.00
#
_symmetry.space_group_name_H-M   'P 1'
#
loop_
_entity.id
_entity.type
_entity.pdbx_description
1 polymer ?
#
loop_
_entity_poly.entity_id
_entity_poly.type
_entity_poly.pdbx_seq_one_letter_code
_entity_poly.pdbx_strand_id
1 'polypeptide(L)'
;MKKIILINLFLCSFIWALNIPKTSTFDKRIAYAVYNANDVFQINAKNGYVSVLEFGTDERIINTATGFAEGWDLIEKDNLLFIKPKAYKTQLVQQENNNIGESQASQEFVLDPNPHDWKTNLIVITNLNTYVFDLKLVNQNNNATYKLSFSYPKKDLEATKKFLEAQEQEKIRTDLNKNTIPRNWDFYMKVNKGSEDISPNFAYDDGVFTYLGFDNTKTFP
;
A
#
# COMPACT_ATOMS: atom_id res chain seq x y z
N MET A 1 61.84 2.67 17.86
CA MET A 1 60.59 1.96 17.59
C MET A 1 59.48 3.00 17.51
N LYS A 2 59.05 3.37 16.27
CA LYS A 2 58.02 4.37 16.02
C LYS A 2 56.67 3.64 16.03
N LYS A 3 55.79 3.94 16.98
CA LYS A 3 54.41 3.44 17.04
C LYS A 3 53.57 4.20 16.01
N ILE A 4 53.18 3.55 14.93
CA ILE A 4 52.22 4.06 13.95
C ILE A 4 50.84 3.85 14.55
N ILE A 5 50.21 4.96 14.97
CA ILE A 5 48.80 4.97 15.39
C ILE A 5 47.95 5.06 14.11
N LEU A 6 47.34 3.95 13.74
CA LEU A 6 46.35 3.89 12.63
C LEU A 6 45.02 4.49 13.15
N ILE A 7 44.79 5.77 12.83
CA ILE A 7 43.50 6.40 13.06
C ILE A 7 42.57 5.87 11.97
N ASN A 8 41.71 4.91 12.35
CA ASN A 8 40.63 4.42 11.51
C ASN A 8 39.53 5.48 11.51
N LEU A 9 39.58 6.38 10.52
CA LEU A 9 38.52 7.38 10.29
C LEU A 9 37.28 6.64 9.76
N PHE A 10 36.38 6.28 10.66
CA PHE A 10 35.07 5.70 10.32
C PHE A 10 34.26 6.81 9.63
N LEU A 11 34.34 6.87 8.31
CA LEU A 11 33.54 7.76 7.47
C LEU A 11 32.12 7.20 7.46
N CYS A 12 31.30 7.67 8.42
CA CYS A 12 29.87 7.36 8.47
C CYS A 12 29.22 8.14 7.31
N SER A 13 29.20 7.54 6.13
CA SER A 13 28.42 8.05 4.99
C SER A 13 26.94 7.91 5.36
N PHE A 14 26.28 9.03 5.65
CA PHE A 14 24.82 9.08 5.73
C PHE A 14 24.29 8.78 4.32
N ILE A 15 23.96 7.53 4.07
CA ILE A 15 23.25 7.11 2.87
C ILE A 15 21.81 7.59 3.05
N TRP A 16 21.47 8.66 2.35
CA TRP A 16 20.08 9.06 2.19
C TRP A 16 19.42 7.97 1.32
N ALA A 17 18.64 7.12 1.96
CA ALA A 17 17.95 6.04 1.28
C ALA A 17 16.73 6.60 0.53
N LEU A 18 16.99 7.19 -0.65
CA LEU A 18 15.94 7.44 -1.62
C LEU A 18 15.48 6.09 -2.16
N ASN A 19 14.23 5.74 -2.00
CA ASN A 19 13.69 4.49 -2.52
C ASN A 19 13.51 4.61 -4.04
N ILE A 20 14.44 3.99 -4.79
CA ILE A 20 14.34 3.89 -6.25
C ILE A 20 13.44 2.70 -6.57
N PRO A 21 12.24 2.93 -7.15
CA PRO A 21 11.30 1.86 -7.48
C PRO A 21 11.94 0.79 -8.38
N LYS A 22 11.58 -0.47 -8.14
CA LYS A 22 12.07 -1.61 -8.92
C LYS A 22 11.43 -1.61 -10.30
N THR A 23 12.24 -1.58 -11.36
CA THR A 23 11.72 -1.61 -12.74
C THR A 23 11.31 -3.02 -13.15
N SER A 24 10.31 -3.11 -14.03
CA SER A 24 9.90 -4.37 -14.65
C SER A 24 11.04 -4.97 -15.51
N THR A 25 11.10 -6.29 -15.57
CA THR A 25 12.02 -7.02 -16.47
C THR A 25 11.62 -6.90 -17.94
N PHE A 26 10.35 -6.61 -18.23
CA PHE A 26 9.83 -6.47 -19.60
C PHE A 26 10.03 -5.05 -20.14
N ASP A 27 9.71 -4.04 -19.35
CA ASP A 27 9.87 -2.63 -19.74
C ASP A 27 10.32 -1.81 -18.53
N LYS A 28 11.50 -1.20 -18.62
CA LYS A 28 12.10 -0.42 -17.53
C LYS A 28 11.30 0.84 -17.15
N ARG A 29 10.38 1.27 -17.99
CA ARG A 29 9.50 2.43 -17.72
C ARG A 29 8.32 2.09 -16.81
N ILE A 30 8.07 0.79 -16.59
CA ILE A 30 7.10 0.28 -15.62
C ILE A 30 7.85 -0.08 -14.34
N ALA A 31 7.42 0.47 -13.22
CA ALA A 31 8.09 0.30 -11.94
C ALA A 31 7.12 -0.16 -10.85
N TYR A 32 7.68 -0.77 -9.83
CA TYR A 32 6.96 -1.25 -8.65
C TYR A 32 7.69 -0.81 -7.39
N ALA A 33 6.94 -0.41 -6.39
CA ALA A 33 7.46 -0.09 -5.06
C ALA A 33 6.68 -0.81 -3.97
N VAL A 34 7.36 -1.17 -2.90
CA VAL A 34 6.72 -1.60 -1.66
C VAL A 34 6.41 -0.36 -0.85
N TYR A 35 5.14 -0.18 -0.47
CA TYR A 35 4.76 0.97 0.34
C TYR A 35 5.44 0.94 1.72
N ASN A 36 6.04 2.07 2.08
CA ASN A 36 6.55 2.37 3.40
C ASN A 36 6.30 3.86 3.68
N ALA A 37 5.64 4.17 4.79
CA ALA A 37 5.28 5.54 5.15
C ALA A 37 6.47 6.49 5.39
N ASN A 38 7.67 5.95 5.59
CA ASN A 38 8.89 6.72 5.84
C ASN A 38 9.78 6.87 4.60
N ASP A 39 9.34 6.38 3.44
CA ASP A 39 10.11 6.45 2.21
C ASP A 39 9.67 7.61 1.31
N VAL A 40 10.64 8.13 0.53
CA VAL A 40 10.39 9.07 -0.55
C VAL A 40 10.65 8.34 -1.87
N PHE A 41 9.65 8.31 -2.76
CA PHE A 41 9.71 7.59 -4.03
C PHE A 41 10.08 8.53 -5.17
N GLN A 42 11.05 8.15 -5.99
CA GLN A 42 11.45 8.96 -7.14
C GLN A 42 10.59 8.67 -8.36
N ILE A 43 10.08 9.72 -9.02
CA ILE A 43 9.39 9.69 -10.30
C ILE A 43 10.18 10.48 -11.32
N ASN A 44 10.54 9.83 -12.41
CA ASN A 44 11.21 10.43 -13.55
C ASN A 44 10.20 10.71 -14.65
N ALA A 45 9.64 11.90 -14.66
CA ALA A 45 8.71 12.32 -15.71
C ALA A 45 9.46 12.75 -16.97
N LYS A 46 8.77 12.76 -18.11
CA LYS A 46 9.31 13.23 -19.38
C LYS A 46 8.36 14.21 -20.07
N ASN A 47 8.91 15.26 -20.64
CA ASN A 47 8.11 16.22 -21.41
C ASN A 47 7.40 15.54 -22.59
N GLY A 48 6.10 15.85 -22.76
CA GLY A 48 5.23 15.22 -23.76
C GLY A 48 4.70 13.83 -23.42
N TYR A 49 4.99 13.31 -22.21
CA TYR A 49 4.53 12.00 -21.74
C TYR A 49 3.80 12.13 -20.40
N VAL A 50 2.97 11.13 -20.11
CA VAL A 50 2.24 10.98 -18.85
C VAL A 50 2.91 9.92 -18.00
N SER A 51 3.12 10.21 -16.72
CA SER A 51 3.44 9.23 -15.68
C SER A 51 2.18 8.91 -14.89
N VAL A 52 1.95 7.64 -14.57
CA VAL A 52 0.79 7.18 -13.79
C VAL A 52 1.28 6.56 -12.50
N LEU A 53 0.75 7.05 -11.37
CA LEU A 53 0.87 6.37 -10.07
C LEU A 53 -0.41 5.57 -9.83
N GLU A 54 -0.25 4.29 -9.49
CA GLU A 54 -1.34 3.37 -9.17
C GLU A 54 -1.23 2.94 -7.72
N PHE A 55 -2.16 3.40 -6.90
CA PHE A 55 -2.28 3.05 -5.49
C PHE A 55 -3.12 1.79 -5.30
N GLY A 56 -3.32 1.35 -4.06
CA GLY A 56 -4.15 0.18 -3.76
C GLY A 56 -5.57 0.31 -4.34
N THR A 57 -6.18 -0.80 -4.73
CA THR A 57 -7.53 -0.81 -5.34
C THR A 57 -8.62 -0.31 -4.38
N ASP A 58 -8.36 -0.33 -3.08
CA ASP A 58 -9.23 0.17 -2.01
C ASP A 58 -8.82 1.58 -1.54
N GLU A 59 -7.80 2.16 -2.17
CA GLU A 59 -7.41 3.54 -1.93
C GLU A 59 -8.16 4.50 -2.85
N ARG A 60 -8.43 5.71 -2.33
CA ARG A 60 -8.96 6.85 -3.08
C ARG A 60 -8.13 8.05 -2.74
N ILE A 61 -7.70 8.79 -3.74
CA ILE A 61 -6.97 10.05 -3.55
C ILE A 61 -7.95 11.06 -2.94
N ILE A 62 -7.51 11.72 -1.87
CA ILE A 62 -8.26 12.78 -1.18
C ILE A 62 -7.70 14.14 -1.55
N ASN A 63 -6.35 14.23 -1.64
CA ASN A 63 -5.68 15.49 -1.94
C ASN A 63 -4.28 15.24 -2.49
N THR A 64 -3.82 16.16 -3.33
CA THR A 64 -2.43 16.23 -3.83
C THR A 64 -1.87 17.62 -3.64
N ALA A 65 -0.59 17.70 -3.32
CA ALA A 65 0.14 18.96 -3.19
C ALA A 65 1.54 18.84 -3.76
N THR A 66 1.96 19.82 -4.54
CA THR A 66 3.32 19.92 -5.08
C THR A 66 3.91 21.29 -4.85
N GLY A 67 5.23 21.36 -4.62
CA GLY A 67 5.92 22.61 -4.40
C GLY A 67 6.06 23.50 -5.65
N PHE A 68 5.83 22.94 -6.86
CA PHE A 68 5.88 23.67 -8.12
C PHE A 68 4.64 23.37 -8.97
N ALA A 69 3.48 23.90 -8.52
CA ALA A 69 2.18 23.61 -9.14
C ALA A 69 2.05 24.16 -10.59
N GLU A 70 2.72 25.25 -10.91
CA GLU A 70 2.65 25.84 -12.25
C GLU A 70 3.32 24.96 -13.31
N GLY A 71 4.39 24.23 -12.94
CA GLY A 71 5.16 23.38 -13.85
C GLY A 71 4.65 21.95 -13.98
N TRP A 72 3.63 21.56 -13.22
CA TRP A 72 3.11 20.20 -13.19
C TRP A 72 1.59 20.18 -13.28
N ASP A 73 1.06 19.31 -14.14
CA ASP A 73 -0.36 19.02 -14.27
C ASP A 73 -0.65 17.67 -13.58
N LEU A 74 -1.51 17.69 -12.56
CA LEU A 74 -1.88 16.56 -11.75
C LEU A 74 -3.38 16.27 -11.95
N ILE A 75 -3.72 15.06 -12.41
CA ILE A 75 -5.10 14.65 -12.64
C ILE A 75 -5.39 13.42 -11.78
N GLU A 76 -6.28 13.57 -10.83
CA GLU A 76 -6.72 12.51 -9.91
C GLU A 76 -7.89 11.74 -10.50
N LYS A 77 -7.83 10.40 -10.40
CA LYS A 77 -8.94 9.54 -10.79
C LYS A 77 -8.94 8.28 -9.92
N ASP A 78 -9.84 8.23 -8.96
CA ASP A 78 -9.97 7.11 -8.02
C ASP A 78 -8.64 6.79 -7.30
N ASN A 79 -8.01 5.66 -7.61
CA ASN A 79 -6.71 5.24 -7.12
C ASN A 79 -5.56 5.51 -8.11
N LEU A 80 -5.78 6.33 -9.12
CA LEU A 80 -4.79 6.69 -10.12
C LEU A 80 -4.49 8.18 -10.08
N LEU A 81 -3.21 8.53 -10.16
CA LEU A 81 -2.74 9.90 -10.34
C LEU A 81 -1.94 10.01 -11.63
N PHE A 82 -2.38 10.87 -12.53
CA PHE A 82 -1.69 11.17 -13.78
C PHE A 82 -0.86 12.44 -13.58
N ILE A 83 0.42 12.37 -13.92
CA ILE A 83 1.40 13.44 -13.75
C ILE A 83 1.96 13.81 -15.10
N LYS A 84 1.89 15.10 -15.48
CA LYS A 84 2.48 15.64 -16.70
C LYS A 84 3.29 16.88 -16.39
N PRO A 85 4.53 17.00 -16.90
CA PRO A 85 5.21 18.29 -16.93
C PRO A 85 4.48 19.23 -17.89
N LYS A 86 4.32 20.49 -17.51
CA LYS A 86 3.72 21.51 -18.37
C LYS A 86 4.57 22.78 -18.38
N ALA A 87 4.57 23.49 -19.50
CA ALA A 87 5.14 24.84 -19.59
C ALA A 87 4.30 25.80 -18.75
N TYR A 88 4.95 26.80 -18.15
CA TYR A 88 4.23 27.85 -17.44
C TYR A 88 4.62 29.24 -17.96
N LYS A 89 3.68 30.18 -17.81
CA LYS A 89 3.84 31.55 -18.22
C LYS A 89 4.32 32.39 -17.05
N THR A 90 5.36 33.19 -17.27
CA THR A 90 5.84 34.18 -16.31
C THR A 90 5.86 35.55 -16.94
N GLN A 91 5.71 36.60 -16.14
CA GLN A 91 5.80 37.98 -16.57
C GLN A 91 7.06 38.60 -15.94
N LEU A 92 7.94 39.12 -16.76
CA LEU A 92 9.02 39.97 -16.27
C LEU A 92 8.51 41.42 -16.19
N VAL A 93 8.34 41.89 -14.97
CA VAL A 93 8.16 43.33 -14.74
C VAL A 93 9.55 43.96 -14.79
N GLN A 94 9.88 44.61 -15.91
CA GLN A 94 11.05 45.44 -15.94
C GLN A 94 10.77 46.68 -15.08
N GLN A 95 11.46 46.80 -13.95
CA GLN A 95 11.55 48.03 -13.20
C GLN A 95 12.53 48.97 -13.98
N GLU A 96 12.03 49.71 -14.95
CA GLU A 96 12.77 50.83 -15.46
C GLU A 96 12.60 52.03 -14.52
N ASN A 97 13.75 52.64 -14.20
CA ASN A 97 13.88 53.87 -13.42
C ASN A 97 13.03 54.99 -14.02
N ASN A 98 12.16 55.53 -13.17
CA ASN A 98 11.61 56.89 -13.19
C ASN A 98 11.68 57.67 -14.50
N ASN A 99 10.69 57.49 -15.39
CA ASN A 99 10.16 58.59 -16.17
C ASN A 99 8.66 58.38 -16.42
N ILE A 100 7.93 59.44 -16.13
CA ILE A 100 6.48 59.55 -16.14
C ILE A 100 5.98 59.37 -17.59
N GLY A 101 5.21 58.35 -17.90
CA GLY A 101 4.29 58.41 -19.01
C GLY A 101 4.34 57.38 -20.14
N GLU A 102 4.84 56.14 -19.94
CA GLU A 102 4.65 55.08 -20.93
C GLU A 102 4.08 53.81 -20.36
N SER A 103 3.12 53.26 -21.08
CA SER A 103 2.40 52.01 -20.75
C SER A 103 3.39 50.88 -20.51
N GLN A 104 3.37 50.28 -19.30
CA GLN A 104 4.18 49.12 -18.95
C GLN A 104 3.78 47.95 -19.86
N ALA A 105 4.57 47.63 -20.86
CA ALA A 105 4.45 46.43 -21.66
C ALA A 105 5.01 45.26 -20.84
N SER A 106 4.15 44.51 -20.15
CA SER A 106 4.53 43.25 -19.54
C SER A 106 4.78 42.24 -20.66
N GLN A 107 6.03 41.84 -20.86
CA GLN A 107 6.34 40.73 -21.76
C GLN A 107 6.05 39.42 -21.08
N GLU A 108 5.14 38.65 -21.68
CA GLU A 108 4.83 37.28 -21.26
C GLU A 108 5.87 36.30 -21.83
N PHE A 109 6.52 35.53 -20.95
CA PHE A 109 7.48 34.53 -21.34
C PHE A 109 6.91 33.15 -21.02
N VAL A 110 7.03 32.20 -21.96
CA VAL A 110 6.70 30.79 -21.76
C VAL A 110 7.99 30.05 -21.42
N LEU A 111 8.03 29.42 -20.26
CA LEU A 111 9.13 28.58 -19.83
C LEU A 111 8.75 27.10 -20.07
N ASP A 112 9.50 26.47 -20.98
CA ASP A 112 9.31 25.07 -21.31
C ASP A 112 9.96 24.16 -20.27
N PRO A 113 9.35 22.95 -20.02
CA PRO A 113 9.90 21.98 -19.11
C PRO A 113 11.31 21.55 -19.48
N ASN A 114 12.25 21.71 -18.53
CA ASN A 114 13.63 21.27 -18.67
C ASN A 114 14.11 20.51 -17.42
N PRO A 115 15.06 19.55 -17.54
CA PRO A 115 15.51 18.71 -16.42
C PRO A 115 16.25 19.45 -15.31
N HIS A 116 16.75 20.64 -15.57
CA HIS A 116 17.48 21.42 -14.57
C HIS A 116 16.52 22.02 -13.54
N ASP A 117 15.40 22.60 -14.01
CA ASP A 117 14.50 23.42 -13.19
C ASP A 117 13.22 22.69 -12.79
N TRP A 118 12.75 21.69 -13.59
CA TRP A 118 11.57 20.90 -13.28
C TRP A 118 11.86 19.79 -12.27
N LYS A 119 12.14 20.17 -11.02
CA LYS A 119 12.32 19.32 -9.86
C LYS A 119 11.46 19.83 -8.73
N THR A 120 10.69 18.96 -8.11
CA THR A 120 9.84 19.33 -6.98
C THR A 120 9.48 18.08 -6.17
N ASN A 121 8.91 18.29 -5.00
CA ASN A 121 8.24 17.21 -4.27
C ASN A 121 6.75 17.16 -4.64
N LEU A 122 6.16 15.98 -4.45
CA LEU A 122 4.71 15.74 -4.53
C LEU A 122 4.29 14.96 -3.31
N ILE A 123 3.22 15.39 -2.66
CA ILE A 123 2.57 14.67 -1.57
C ILE A 123 1.20 14.24 -2.06
N VAL A 124 0.88 12.96 -1.87
CA VAL A 124 -0.43 12.40 -2.19
C VAL A 124 -1.03 11.84 -0.91
N ILE A 125 -2.23 12.29 -0.57
CA ILE A 125 -2.99 11.82 0.58
C ILE A 125 -4.15 10.98 0.06
N THR A 126 -4.20 9.73 0.47
CA THR A 126 -5.33 8.83 0.21
C THR A 126 -6.16 8.63 1.50
N ASN A 127 -7.27 7.94 1.39
CA ASN A 127 -8.08 7.54 2.56
C ASN A 127 -7.35 6.58 3.52
N LEU A 128 -6.24 5.95 3.11
CA LEU A 128 -5.51 4.96 3.92
C LEU A 128 -4.07 5.40 4.24
N ASN A 129 -3.42 6.10 3.31
CA ASN A 129 -1.97 6.33 3.38
C ASN A 129 -1.60 7.75 2.92
N THR A 130 -0.38 8.16 3.27
CA THR A 130 0.27 9.35 2.72
C THR A 130 1.55 8.93 1.99
N TYR A 131 1.75 9.46 0.80
CA TYR A 131 2.90 9.16 -0.05
C TYR A 131 3.69 10.44 -0.31
N VAL A 132 5.01 10.31 -0.30
CA VAL A 132 5.92 11.41 -0.62
C VAL A 132 6.76 11.03 -1.84
N PHE A 133 6.81 11.92 -2.81
CA PHE A 133 7.53 11.71 -4.06
C PHE A 133 8.50 12.86 -4.33
N ASP A 134 9.64 12.51 -4.95
CA ASP A 134 10.50 13.43 -5.67
C ASP A 134 10.17 13.36 -7.16
N LEU A 135 9.67 14.44 -7.75
CA LEU A 135 9.43 14.57 -9.17
C LEU A 135 10.66 15.15 -9.86
N LYS A 136 11.15 14.50 -10.90
CA LYS A 136 12.25 14.96 -11.74
C LYS A 136 11.91 14.80 -13.20
N LEU A 137 12.31 15.79 -14.02
CA LEU A 137 12.21 15.67 -15.47
C LEU A 137 13.47 14.98 -16.02
N VAL A 138 13.29 14.08 -16.99
CA VAL A 138 14.38 13.39 -17.68
C VAL A 138 14.27 13.57 -19.19
N ASN A 139 15.42 13.57 -19.88
CA ASN A 139 15.49 13.73 -21.35
C ASN A 139 15.31 12.39 -22.09
N GLN A 140 15.78 11.30 -21.49
CA GLN A 140 15.81 9.98 -22.16
C GLN A 140 14.56 9.16 -21.84
N ASN A 141 13.96 8.56 -22.86
CA ASN A 141 12.79 7.68 -22.70
C ASN A 141 13.04 6.48 -21.77
N ASN A 142 14.24 5.90 -21.86
CA ASN A 142 14.57 4.70 -21.09
C ASN A 142 14.66 4.92 -19.58
N ASN A 143 14.77 6.18 -19.16
CA ASN A 143 14.86 6.59 -17.75
C ASN A 143 13.54 7.14 -17.23
N ALA A 144 12.53 7.30 -18.09
CA ALA A 144 11.23 7.83 -17.71
C ALA A 144 10.39 6.76 -16.99
N THR A 145 9.65 7.15 -15.96
CA THR A 145 8.66 6.34 -15.28
C THR A 145 7.30 6.56 -15.94
N TYR A 146 6.77 5.55 -16.66
CA TYR A 146 5.44 5.65 -17.25
C TYR A 146 4.36 5.18 -16.29
N LYS A 147 4.66 4.17 -15.47
CA LYS A 147 3.76 3.68 -14.44
C LYS A 147 4.57 3.28 -13.21
N LEU A 148 4.10 3.67 -12.03
CA LEU A 148 4.54 3.14 -10.75
C LEU A 148 3.34 2.56 -10.02
N SER A 149 3.39 1.27 -9.67
CA SER A 149 2.38 0.58 -8.88
C SER A 149 2.92 0.23 -7.50
N PHE A 150 2.07 0.34 -6.47
CA PHE A 150 2.43 0.00 -5.10
C PHE A 150 1.95 -1.39 -4.72
N SER A 151 2.76 -2.09 -3.92
CA SER A 151 2.40 -3.33 -3.24
C SER A 151 2.44 -3.15 -1.73
N TYR A 152 1.58 -3.90 -1.02
CA TYR A 152 1.35 -3.78 0.43
C TYR A 152 1.49 -5.13 1.11
N PRO A 153 2.72 -5.67 1.28
CA PRO A 153 2.94 -7.06 1.71
C PRO A 153 2.28 -7.42 3.04
N LYS A 154 2.20 -6.48 3.99
CA LYS A 154 1.54 -6.72 5.28
C LYS A 154 0.04 -6.94 5.12
N LYS A 155 -0.61 -6.12 4.28
CA LYS A 155 -2.04 -6.18 4.01
C LYS A 155 -2.41 -7.44 3.25
N ASP A 156 -1.60 -7.81 2.26
CA ASP A 156 -1.76 -9.04 1.48
C ASP A 156 -1.61 -10.28 2.37
N LEU A 157 -0.66 -10.26 3.31
CA LEU A 157 -0.46 -11.33 4.28
C LEU A 157 -1.65 -11.47 5.24
N GLU A 158 -2.18 -10.37 5.77
CA GLU A 158 -3.36 -10.38 6.64
C GLU A 158 -4.63 -10.84 5.91
N ALA A 159 -4.82 -10.40 4.65
CA ALA A 159 -5.93 -10.86 3.82
C ALA A 159 -5.85 -12.37 3.55
N THR A 160 -4.66 -12.86 3.22
CA THR A 160 -4.41 -14.29 3.02
C THR A 160 -4.67 -15.09 4.30
N LYS A 161 -4.22 -14.61 5.46
CA LYS A 161 -4.45 -15.24 6.76
C LYS A 161 -5.94 -15.33 7.09
N LYS A 162 -6.69 -14.23 6.95
CA LYS A 162 -8.15 -14.22 7.16
C LYS A 162 -8.89 -15.18 6.22
N PHE A 163 -8.45 -15.26 4.96
CA PHE A 163 -9.04 -16.19 3.99
C PHE A 163 -8.81 -17.66 4.40
N LEU A 164 -7.60 -18.01 4.83
CA LEU A 164 -7.28 -19.37 5.31
C LEU A 164 -8.06 -19.71 6.58
N GLU A 165 -8.15 -18.80 7.55
CA GLU A 165 -8.94 -18.97 8.77
C GLU A 165 -10.43 -19.20 8.45
N ALA A 166 -11.00 -18.43 7.50
CA ALA A 166 -12.38 -18.60 7.06
C ALA A 166 -12.62 -19.96 6.37
N GLN A 167 -11.68 -20.40 5.53
CA GLN A 167 -11.75 -21.75 4.92
C GLN A 167 -11.69 -22.86 5.95
N GLU A 168 -10.82 -22.76 6.94
CA GLU A 168 -10.69 -23.73 8.01
C GLU A 168 -11.98 -23.82 8.84
N GLN A 169 -12.57 -22.69 9.21
CA GLN A 169 -13.86 -22.63 9.91
C GLN A 169 -15.00 -23.27 9.09
N GLU A 170 -15.06 -22.99 7.80
CA GLU A 170 -16.09 -23.59 6.94
C GLU A 170 -15.89 -25.10 6.77
N LYS A 171 -14.65 -25.56 6.71
CA LYS A 171 -14.33 -26.99 6.69
C LYS A 171 -14.77 -27.67 7.98
N ILE A 172 -14.42 -27.12 9.14
CA ILE A 172 -14.85 -27.65 10.46
C ILE A 172 -16.37 -27.69 10.52
N ARG A 173 -17.06 -26.61 10.13
CA ARG A 173 -18.53 -26.56 10.12
C ARG A 173 -19.14 -27.61 9.19
N THR A 174 -18.54 -27.81 8.01
CA THR A 174 -19.01 -28.84 7.06
C THR A 174 -18.80 -30.24 7.59
N ASP A 175 -17.65 -30.48 8.22
CA ASP A 175 -17.34 -31.81 8.80
C ASP A 175 -18.23 -32.11 10.02
N LEU A 176 -18.51 -31.13 10.87
CA LEU A 176 -19.48 -31.25 11.94
C LEU A 176 -20.88 -31.57 11.42
N ASN A 177 -21.33 -30.93 10.35
CA ASN A 177 -22.65 -31.18 9.75
C ASN A 177 -22.76 -32.52 9.01
N LYS A 178 -21.65 -33.05 8.49
CA LYS A 178 -21.63 -34.36 7.81
C LYS A 178 -21.67 -35.54 8.77
N ASN A 179 -21.21 -35.36 9.99
CA ASN A 179 -20.98 -36.45 10.93
C ASN A 179 -22.12 -36.66 11.94
N THR A 180 -23.28 -36.02 11.76
CA THR A 180 -24.43 -36.16 12.66
C THR A 180 -25.25 -37.46 12.45
N ILE A 181 -24.81 -38.34 11.56
CA ILE A 181 -25.47 -39.62 11.35
C ILE A 181 -24.92 -40.64 12.36
N PRO A 182 -25.74 -41.14 13.29
CA PRO A 182 -25.30 -42.14 14.26
C PRO A 182 -24.81 -43.42 13.57
N ARG A 183 -23.60 -43.85 13.88
CA ARG A 183 -22.96 -45.07 13.35
C ARG A 183 -23.01 -46.23 14.35
N ASN A 184 -22.91 -45.89 15.63
CA ASN A 184 -22.93 -46.89 16.70
C ASN A 184 -23.81 -46.42 17.86
N TRP A 185 -24.70 -47.28 18.31
CA TRP A 185 -25.58 -47.09 19.45
C TRP A 185 -25.28 -48.08 20.60
N ASP A 186 -24.31 -48.96 20.42
CA ASP A 186 -24.00 -50.05 21.37
C ASP A 186 -23.12 -49.50 22.51
N PHE A 187 -23.69 -48.62 23.32
CA PHE A 187 -23.08 -48.10 24.54
C PHE A 187 -23.74 -48.66 25.76
N TYR A 188 -22.94 -49.06 26.75
CA TYR A 188 -23.39 -49.55 28.03
C TYR A 188 -22.95 -48.61 29.13
N MET A 189 -23.89 -48.35 30.06
CA MET A 189 -23.63 -47.45 31.16
C MET A 189 -23.87 -48.17 32.49
N LYS A 190 -23.01 -47.95 33.47
CA LYS A 190 -23.23 -48.38 34.86
C LYS A 190 -23.47 -47.14 35.70
N VAL A 191 -24.67 -47.01 36.25
CA VAL A 191 -25.05 -45.88 37.10
C VAL A 191 -24.93 -46.33 38.56
N ASN A 192 -24.27 -45.52 39.40
CA ASN A 192 -24.21 -45.74 40.84
C ASN A 192 -25.53 -45.27 41.49
N LYS A 193 -25.92 -45.96 42.60
CA LYS A 193 -27.15 -45.61 43.34
C LYS A 193 -27.07 -44.08 43.76
N GLY A 194 -28.12 -43.33 43.40
CA GLY A 194 -28.21 -41.91 43.69
C GLY A 194 -27.59 -40.99 42.61
N SER A 195 -27.17 -41.53 41.47
CA SER A 195 -26.66 -40.75 40.31
C SER A 195 -27.55 -40.86 39.08
N GLU A 196 -28.79 -41.38 39.27
CA GLU A 196 -29.74 -41.56 38.17
C GLU A 196 -30.15 -40.24 37.52
N ASP A 197 -30.22 -39.14 38.30
CA ASP A 197 -30.67 -37.81 37.82
C ASP A 197 -29.64 -37.08 36.95
N ILE A 198 -28.39 -37.52 36.99
CA ILE A 198 -27.30 -36.92 36.21
C ILE A 198 -26.78 -37.85 35.11
N SER A 199 -27.36 -39.03 34.97
CA SER A 199 -26.93 -40.00 33.95
C SER A 199 -27.57 -39.72 32.58
N PRO A 200 -26.85 -39.88 31.45
CA PRO A 200 -27.44 -39.71 30.12
C PRO A 200 -28.52 -40.78 29.86
N ASN A 201 -29.51 -40.45 29.02
CA ASN A 201 -30.57 -41.36 28.60
C ASN A 201 -30.18 -42.22 27.41
N PHE A 202 -29.30 -41.67 26.55
CA PHE A 202 -28.75 -42.38 25.40
C PHE A 202 -27.36 -41.90 25.08
N ALA A 203 -26.63 -42.71 24.33
CA ALA A 203 -25.36 -42.37 23.74
C ALA A 203 -25.30 -42.93 22.32
N TYR A 204 -24.69 -42.20 21.43
CA TYR A 204 -24.33 -42.71 20.11
C TYR A 204 -23.00 -42.10 19.65
N ASP A 205 -22.37 -42.73 18.68
CA ASP A 205 -21.14 -42.33 18.06
C ASP A 205 -21.37 -42.15 16.56
N ASP A 206 -20.81 -41.06 15.97
CA ASP A 206 -20.89 -40.79 14.53
C ASP A 206 -19.60 -41.16 13.78
N GLY A 207 -18.64 -41.74 14.48
CA GLY A 207 -17.32 -42.10 13.98
C GLY A 207 -16.24 -41.05 14.23
N VAL A 208 -16.62 -39.89 14.79
CA VAL A 208 -15.70 -38.79 15.18
C VAL A 208 -15.96 -38.37 16.63
N PHE A 209 -17.24 -38.27 17.02
CA PHE A 209 -17.65 -37.84 18.35
C PHE A 209 -18.63 -38.82 18.96
N THR A 210 -18.59 -38.93 20.29
CA THR A 210 -19.59 -39.62 21.08
C THR A 210 -20.55 -38.59 21.66
N TYR A 211 -21.84 -38.75 21.39
CA TYR A 211 -22.92 -37.88 21.84
C TYR A 211 -23.64 -38.51 23.01
N LEU A 212 -23.86 -37.73 24.06
CA LEU A 212 -24.63 -38.10 25.23
C LEU A 212 -25.93 -37.28 25.27
N GLY A 213 -27.07 -37.93 25.34
CA GLY A 213 -28.35 -37.26 25.42
C GLY A 213 -28.99 -37.34 26.81
N PHE A 214 -29.54 -36.21 27.25
CA PHE A 214 -30.25 -36.06 28.51
C PHE A 214 -31.67 -35.59 28.22
N ASP A 215 -32.67 -36.13 28.93
CA ASP A 215 -34.03 -35.61 28.84
C ASP A 215 -34.20 -34.32 29.70
N ASN A 216 -35.32 -33.60 29.48
CA ASN A 216 -35.60 -32.35 30.13
C ASN A 216 -35.85 -32.44 31.65
N THR A 217 -35.87 -33.65 32.20
CA THR A 217 -36.12 -33.91 33.63
C THR A 217 -34.80 -34.04 34.41
N LYS A 218 -33.68 -34.14 33.72
CA LYS A 218 -32.37 -34.33 34.33
C LYS A 218 -31.62 -33.06 34.55
N THR A 219 -30.91 -32.96 35.65
CA THR A 219 -30.05 -31.85 36.00
C THR A 219 -28.69 -32.04 35.34
N PHE A 220 -28.22 -31.06 34.59
CA PHE A 220 -26.86 -31.06 34.06
C PHE A 220 -25.86 -31.00 35.22
N PRO A 221 -24.78 -31.80 35.19
CA PRO A 221 -23.73 -31.76 36.20
C PRO A 221 -22.93 -30.46 36.16
#